data_bb4a8e10d7786ca7f2908f2bc0444dd6
#
_entry.id   bb4a8e10d7786ca7f2908f2bc0444dd6
#
_cell.length_a   1.000
_cell.length_b   1.000
_cell.length_c   1.000
_cell.angle_alpha   90.00
_cell.angle_beta   90.00
_cell.angle_gamma   90.00
#
_symmetry.space_group_name_H-M   'P 1'
#
loop_
_entity.id
_entity.type
_entity.pdbx_description
1 polymer ?
#
loop_
_entity_poly.entity_id
_entity_poly.type
_entity_poly.pdbx_seq_one_letter_code
_entity_poly.pdbx_strand_id
1 'polypeptide(L)'
;VACEVTATTGMIHVMGEISTNCYVDIADVARKVVNNIGYNDPKCGFDGNTCAVLTSIDAQSPDIAMGVNESLELKDGESDTDNQIGAGDQGMMFGYACDETPELMPMPISLAHKLAKQLTKVRKDGTLSYLRPDGKTQVTVEYDDDKIVGIDTVVISTQHDEDVTLEQIRKDLIEYVIKPIIPAELMNENTKIFVNPTGRFVIGGPVGDSGLTGRKIIVDT
;
A
#
# COMPACT_ATOMS: atom_id res chain seq x y z
N VAL A 1 12.99 8.00 15.34
CA VAL A 1 12.36 6.69 15.18
C VAL A 1 12.73 6.14 13.81
N ALA A 2 13.42 5.02 13.76
CA ALA A 2 13.60 4.21 12.55
C ALA A 2 12.94 2.86 12.85
N CYS A 3 11.96 2.46 12.05
CA CYS A 3 11.21 1.23 12.27
C CYS A 3 10.86 0.58 10.94
N GLU A 4 11.40 -0.62 10.75
CA GLU A 4 11.16 -1.43 9.58
C GLU A 4 10.37 -2.69 9.95
N VAL A 5 9.59 -3.18 9.00
CA VAL A 5 8.77 -4.38 9.17
C VAL A 5 8.97 -5.30 7.96
N THR A 6 9.26 -6.56 8.23
CA THR A 6 9.18 -7.63 7.25
C THR A 6 8.03 -8.55 7.58
N ALA A 7 7.32 -9.02 6.54
CA ALA A 7 6.32 -10.09 6.67
C ALA A 7 6.64 -11.19 5.65
N THR A 8 6.65 -12.41 6.11
CA THR A 8 6.85 -13.61 5.28
C THR A 8 6.01 -14.75 5.81
N THR A 9 6.13 -15.94 5.22
CA THR A 9 5.34 -17.11 5.60
C THR A 9 5.33 -17.32 7.12
N GLY A 10 4.18 -17.12 7.75
CA GLY A 10 3.94 -17.37 9.18
C GLY A 10 4.63 -16.42 10.17
N MET A 11 5.31 -15.34 9.71
CA MET A 11 6.12 -14.49 10.58
C MET A 11 6.05 -13.01 10.20
N ILE A 12 6.07 -12.15 11.22
CA ILE A 12 6.35 -10.73 11.12
C ILE A 12 7.58 -10.44 11.96
N HIS A 13 8.50 -9.62 11.44
CA HIS A 13 9.63 -9.10 12.18
C HIS A 13 9.59 -7.57 12.16
N VAL A 14 9.53 -6.97 13.34
CA VAL A 14 9.59 -5.51 13.55
C VAL A 14 10.95 -5.19 14.12
N MET A 15 11.70 -4.31 13.44
CA MET A 15 13.09 -4.00 13.78
C MET A 15 13.39 -2.52 13.62
N GLY A 16 14.39 -2.05 14.35
CA GLY A 16 14.83 -0.67 14.24
C GLY A 16 15.19 -0.04 15.58
N GLU A 17 15.30 1.28 15.61
CA GLU A 17 15.71 2.06 16.77
C GLU A 17 14.60 3.04 17.17
N ILE A 18 14.10 2.87 18.38
CA ILE A 18 13.04 3.72 18.96
C ILE A 18 13.43 4.14 20.38
N SER A 19 13.81 5.40 20.55
CA SER A 19 13.99 6.01 21.86
C SER A 19 12.67 6.62 22.31
N THR A 20 12.09 6.11 23.40
CA THR A 20 10.79 6.57 23.92
C THR A 20 10.70 6.36 25.42
N ASN A 21 9.87 7.17 26.08
CA ASN A 21 9.49 6.98 27.48
C ASN A 21 8.19 6.18 27.64
N CYS A 22 7.60 5.73 26.53
CA CYS A 22 6.34 4.97 26.52
C CYS A 22 6.60 3.49 26.30
N TYR A 23 5.78 2.64 26.91
CA TYR A 23 5.69 1.23 26.54
C TYR A 23 4.65 1.04 25.43
N VAL A 24 5.00 0.29 24.40
CA VAL A 24 4.10 -0.12 23.32
C VAL A 24 4.22 -1.63 23.15
N ASP A 25 3.09 -2.32 23.22
CA ASP A 25 3.03 -3.74 22.86
C ASP A 25 3.06 -3.88 21.32
N ILE A 26 4.26 -3.98 20.79
CA ILE A 26 4.52 -4.05 19.35
C ILE A 26 3.86 -5.29 18.74
N ALA A 27 3.85 -6.42 19.46
CA ALA A 27 3.25 -7.65 18.97
C ALA A 27 1.73 -7.50 18.82
N ASP A 28 1.08 -6.88 19.81
CA ASP A 28 -0.36 -6.63 19.76
C ASP A 28 -0.72 -5.66 18.63
N VAL A 29 0.06 -4.60 18.44
CA VAL A 29 -0.11 -3.64 17.32
C VAL A 29 0.02 -4.36 15.97
N ALA A 30 1.06 -5.16 15.78
CA ALA A 30 1.28 -5.91 14.54
C ALA A 30 0.11 -6.85 14.24
N ARG A 31 -0.37 -7.60 15.24
CA ARG A 31 -1.53 -8.51 15.10
C ARG A 31 -2.81 -7.77 14.74
N LYS A 32 -3.08 -6.64 15.40
CA LYS A 32 -4.24 -5.80 15.09
C LYS A 32 -4.23 -5.28 13.66
N VAL A 33 -3.07 -4.83 13.17
CA VAL A 33 -2.91 -4.37 11.78
C VAL A 33 -3.18 -5.51 10.80
N VAL A 34 -2.59 -6.67 10.99
CA VAL A 34 -2.76 -7.84 10.12
C VAL A 34 -4.22 -8.29 10.08
N ASN A 35 -4.87 -8.39 11.25
CA ASN A 35 -6.28 -8.75 11.33
C ASN A 35 -7.18 -7.70 10.66
N ASN A 36 -6.88 -6.41 10.82
CA ASN A 36 -7.63 -5.34 10.17
C ASN A 36 -7.44 -5.31 8.64
N ILE A 37 -6.28 -5.71 8.13
CA ILE A 37 -6.07 -5.92 6.70
C ILE A 37 -7.00 -7.03 6.19
N GLY A 38 -7.24 -8.08 6.99
CA GLY A 38 -8.12 -9.20 6.68
C GLY A 38 -7.42 -10.56 6.63
N TYR A 39 -6.17 -10.64 7.11
CA TYR A 39 -5.48 -11.91 7.33
C TYR A 39 -5.84 -12.43 8.74
N ASN A 40 -7.08 -12.85 8.91
CA ASN A 40 -7.67 -13.37 10.15
C ASN A 40 -8.34 -14.73 9.96
N ASP A 41 -8.12 -15.38 8.82
CA ASP A 41 -8.60 -16.71 8.49
C ASP A 41 -7.40 -17.59 8.11
N PRO A 42 -7.18 -18.73 8.80
CA PRO A 42 -6.11 -19.67 8.45
C PRO A 42 -6.10 -20.15 7.00
N LYS A 43 -7.25 -20.13 6.32
CA LYS A 43 -7.36 -20.45 4.88
C LYS A 43 -6.56 -19.52 3.98
N CYS A 44 -6.26 -18.30 4.44
CA CYS A 44 -5.38 -17.37 3.72
C CYS A 44 -3.91 -17.79 3.77
N GLY A 45 -3.55 -18.82 4.55
CA GLY A 45 -2.17 -19.25 4.77
C GLY A 45 -1.36 -18.33 5.69
N PHE A 46 -1.88 -17.16 6.02
CA PHE A 46 -1.32 -16.19 6.95
C PHE A 46 -2.43 -15.69 7.88
N ASP A 47 -2.19 -15.68 9.18
CA ASP A 47 -3.20 -15.32 10.18
C ASP A 47 -2.55 -14.48 11.29
N GLY A 48 -3.03 -13.27 11.48
CA GLY A 48 -2.55 -12.34 12.51
C GLY A 48 -2.70 -12.86 13.94
N ASN A 49 -3.62 -13.82 14.18
CA ASN A 49 -3.80 -14.39 15.51
C ASN A 49 -2.72 -15.44 15.86
N THR A 50 -2.17 -16.12 14.85
CA THR A 50 -1.29 -17.27 15.03
C THR A 50 0.12 -17.10 14.49
N CYS A 51 0.38 -16.08 13.63
CA CYS A 51 1.72 -15.82 13.10
C CYS A 51 2.72 -15.51 14.22
N ALA A 52 4.00 -15.84 14.00
CA ALA A 52 5.06 -15.39 14.88
C ALA A 52 5.26 -13.87 14.73
N VAL A 53 5.46 -13.16 15.84
CA VAL A 53 5.88 -11.76 15.82
C VAL A 53 7.20 -11.66 16.57
N LEU A 54 8.25 -11.29 15.83
CA LEU A 54 9.58 -11.05 16.37
C LEU A 54 9.80 -9.54 16.47
N THR A 55 10.51 -9.11 17.50
CA THR A 55 10.89 -7.72 17.69
C THR A 55 12.38 -7.62 17.92
N SER A 56 13.04 -6.70 17.19
CA SER A 56 14.44 -6.31 17.37
C SER A 56 14.48 -4.80 17.39
N ILE A 57 14.02 -4.23 18.52
CA ILE A 57 13.96 -2.77 18.74
C ILE A 57 14.97 -2.41 19.83
N ASP A 58 15.81 -1.45 19.54
CA ASP A 58 16.81 -0.91 20.45
C ASP A 58 16.67 0.62 20.58
N ALA A 59 17.39 1.21 21.50
CA ALA A 59 17.48 2.67 21.60
C ALA A 59 18.36 3.23 20.46
N GLN A 60 18.01 4.42 19.99
CA GLN A 60 18.84 5.12 19.00
C GLN A 60 20.27 5.34 19.52
N SER A 61 21.27 5.13 18.66
CA SER A 61 22.67 5.44 18.96
C SER A 61 22.81 6.92 19.41
N PRO A 62 23.52 7.18 20.51
CA PRO A 62 23.81 8.55 20.94
C PRO A 62 24.56 9.37 19.88
N ASP A 63 25.41 8.75 19.09
CA ASP A 63 26.18 9.41 18.03
C ASP A 63 25.26 9.85 16.88
N ILE A 64 24.29 9.02 16.51
CA ILE A 64 23.26 9.39 15.53
C ILE A 64 22.34 10.47 16.10
N ALA A 65 21.94 10.35 17.37
CA ALA A 65 21.07 11.32 18.03
C ALA A 65 21.66 12.75 18.03
N MET A 66 22.97 12.89 18.14
CA MET A 66 23.64 14.20 18.06
C MET A 66 23.42 14.92 16.72
N GLY A 67 23.27 14.16 15.63
CA GLY A 67 23.01 14.73 14.30
C GLY A 67 21.53 14.98 14.01
N VAL A 68 20.63 14.24 14.69
CA VAL A 68 19.19 14.30 14.44
C VAL A 68 18.47 15.26 15.39
N ASN A 69 18.85 15.29 16.67
CA ASN A 69 18.14 16.06 17.70
C ASN A 69 18.37 17.55 17.58
N GLU A 70 19.52 17.96 17.08
CA GLU A 70 19.88 19.36 16.87
C GLU A 70 20.49 19.54 15.49
N SER A 71 19.93 20.48 14.73
CA SER A 71 20.47 20.87 13.41
C SER A 71 21.84 21.55 13.55
N LEU A 72 22.58 21.60 12.43
CA LEU A 72 23.85 22.32 12.39
C LEU A 72 23.63 23.84 12.65
N GLU A 73 22.57 24.38 12.09
CA GLU A 73 22.17 25.78 12.23
C GLU A 73 21.96 26.15 13.71
N LEU A 74 21.28 25.29 14.49
CA LEU A 74 21.09 25.52 15.92
C LEU A 74 22.41 25.46 16.69
N LYS A 75 23.32 24.53 16.35
CA LYS A 75 24.64 24.41 16.93
C LYS A 75 25.54 25.63 16.64
N ASP A 76 25.34 26.23 15.48
CA ASP A 76 26.05 27.46 15.04
C ASP A 76 25.41 28.74 15.58
N GLY A 77 24.33 28.60 16.40
CA GLY A 77 23.73 29.71 17.16
C GLY A 77 22.55 30.40 16.48
N GLU A 78 21.97 29.80 15.45
CA GLU A 78 20.71 30.28 14.90
C GLU A 78 19.56 30.02 15.89
N SER A 79 18.62 30.97 15.97
CA SER A 79 17.47 30.90 16.87
C SER A 79 16.14 30.61 16.18
N ASP A 80 16.18 30.27 14.91
CA ASP A 80 14.96 29.93 14.16
C ASP A 80 14.39 28.59 14.64
N THR A 81 13.13 28.62 15.09
CA THR A 81 12.44 27.44 15.62
C THR A 81 12.13 26.40 14.55
N ASP A 82 12.08 26.79 13.28
CA ASP A 82 11.76 25.90 12.18
C ASP A 82 12.97 25.03 11.78
N ASN A 83 14.17 25.44 12.16
CA ASN A 83 15.44 24.77 11.86
C ASN A 83 16.03 23.96 13.03
N GLN A 84 15.23 23.56 14.02
CA GLN A 84 15.75 22.93 15.26
C GLN A 84 16.18 21.47 15.06
N ILE A 85 15.48 20.72 14.18
CA ILE A 85 15.67 19.28 14.01
C ILE A 85 16.64 19.03 12.86
N GLY A 86 17.68 18.23 13.11
CA GLY A 86 18.63 17.81 12.09
C GLY A 86 18.04 16.71 11.16
N ALA A 87 18.66 16.56 10.01
CA ALA A 87 18.32 15.48 9.09
C ALA A 87 18.86 14.13 9.58
N GLY A 88 18.05 13.07 9.51
CA GLY A 88 18.45 11.72 9.90
C GLY A 88 19.38 11.05 8.87
N ASP A 89 19.32 11.47 7.60
CA ASP A 89 20.13 10.93 6.51
C ASP A 89 20.18 11.93 5.34
N GLN A 90 21.02 11.62 4.36
CA GLN A 90 21.04 12.28 3.07
C GLN A 90 19.73 12.02 2.33
N GLY A 91 19.30 12.95 1.50
CA GLY A 91 18.09 12.76 0.71
C GLY A 91 17.97 13.74 -0.45
N MET A 92 17.17 13.35 -1.41
CA MET A 92 16.72 14.21 -2.49
C MET A 92 15.19 14.07 -2.58
N MET A 93 14.49 15.21 -2.50
CA MET A 93 13.03 15.26 -2.50
C MET A 93 12.56 15.75 -3.87
N PHE A 94 11.48 15.11 -4.34
CA PHE A 94 10.79 15.51 -5.57
C PHE A 94 9.37 15.90 -5.23
N GLY A 95 8.84 16.87 -5.94
CA GLY A 95 7.44 17.25 -5.87
C GLY A 95 6.88 17.34 -7.29
N TYR A 96 5.68 16.81 -7.48
CA TYR A 96 4.93 16.93 -8.73
C TYR A 96 3.44 17.10 -8.43
N ALA A 97 2.79 18.00 -9.14
CA ALA A 97 1.35 18.17 -9.09
C ALA A 97 0.83 18.55 -10.47
N CYS A 98 -0.37 18.11 -10.81
CA CYS A 98 -1.09 18.46 -12.03
C CYS A 98 -2.57 18.68 -11.73
N ASP A 99 -3.30 19.26 -12.67
CA ASP A 99 -4.72 19.57 -12.54
C ASP A 99 -5.68 18.52 -13.14
N GLU A 100 -5.15 17.33 -13.43
CA GLU A 100 -5.94 16.24 -14.03
C GLU A 100 -7.02 15.68 -13.08
N THR A 101 -6.80 15.80 -11.78
CA THR A 101 -7.72 15.31 -10.76
C THR A 101 -7.85 16.30 -9.61
N PRO A 102 -8.97 16.26 -8.85
CA PRO A 102 -9.15 17.13 -7.67
C PRO A 102 -8.07 16.96 -6.60
N GLU A 103 -7.41 15.79 -6.57
CA GLU A 103 -6.31 15.48 -5.67
C GLU A 103 -4.97 16.04 -6.15
N LEU A 104 -4.94 16.75 -7.27
CA LEU A 104 -3.74 17.26 -7.96
C LEU A 104 -2.72 16.17 -8.33
N MET A 105 -3.23 14.97 -8.55
CA MET A 105 -2.46 13.79 -8.93
C MET A 105 -2.72 13.40 -10.38
N PRO A 106 -1.74 12.80 -11.08
CA PRO A 106 -1.97 12.24 -12.41
C PRO A 106 -3.13 11.23 -12.42
N MET A 107 -3.96 11.30 -13.46
CA MET A 107 -5.15 10.46 -13.60
C MET A 107 -4.87 8.95 -13.48
N PRO A 108 -3.80 8.38 -14.10
CA PRO A 108 -3.55 6.94 -14.01
C PRO A 108 -3.41 6.44 -12.58
N ILE A 109 -2.57 7.11 -11.77
CA ILE A 109 -2.35 6.68 -10.38
C ILE A 109 -3.54 6.99 -9.49
N SER A 110 -4.24 8.11 -9.69
CA SER A 110 -5.45 8.44 -8.93
C SER A 110 -6.54 7.38 -9.15
N LEU A 111 -6.80 6.98 -10.39
CA LEU A 111 -7.76 5.92 -10.71
C LEU A 111 -7.30 4.55 -10.17
N ALA A 112 -6.03 4.21 -10.30
CA ALA A 112 -5.49 2.97 -9.74
C ALA A 112 -5.69 2.91 -8.22
N HIS A 113 -5.39 3.97 -7.48
CA HIS A 113 -5.64 4.06 -6.04
C HIS A 113 -7.13 3.94 -5.69
N LYS A 114 -8.01 4.61 -6.45
CA LYS A 114 -9.47 4.53 -6.25
C LYS A 114 -9.99 3.11 -6.49
N LEU A 115 -9.50 2.42 -7.51
CA LEU A 115 -9.81 1.01 -7.77
C LEU A 115 -9.34 0.09 -6.63
N ALA A 116 -8.12 0.28 -6.12
CA ALA A 116 -7.60 -0.51 -5.00
C ALA A 116 -8.40 -0.30 -3.70
N LYS A 117 -8.80 0.95 -3.43
CA LYS A 117 -9.68 1.28 -2.30
C LYS A 117 -11.06 0.63 -2.45
N GLN A 118 -11.65 0.68 -3.65
CA GLN A 118 -12.95 0.05 -3.94
C GLN A 118 -12.87 -1.48 -3.83
N LEU A 119 -11.79 -2.10 -4.34
CA LEU A 119 -11.54 -3.52 -4.21
C LEU A 119 -11.50 -3.95 -2.72
N THR A 120 -10.79 -3.18 -1.90
CA THR A 120 -10.75 -3.39 -0.45
C THR A 120 -12.11 -3.21 0.21
N LYS A 121 -12.89 -2.21 -0.22
CA LYS A 121 -14.23 -1.93 0.31
C LYS A 121 -15.16 -3.11 0.07
N VAL A 122 -15.33 -3.57 -1.19
CA VAL A 122 -16.26 -4.65 -1.53
C VAL A 122 -15.89 -5.99 -0.89
N ARG A 123 -14.61 -6.19 -0.57
CA ARG A 123 -14.13 -7.32 0.22
C ARG A 123 -14.54 -7.19 1.69
N LYS A 124 -14.27 -6.02 2.32
CA LYS A 124 -14.50 -5.81 3.75
C LYS A 124 -15.97 -5.69 4.12
N ASP A 125 -16.81 -5.15 3.24
CA ASP A 125 -18.26 -5.05 3.48
C ASP A 125 -19.04 -6.33 3.11
N GLY A 126 -18.35 -7.35 2.58
CA GLY A 126 -18.91 -8.65 2.24
C GLY A 126 -19.65 -8.70 0.90
N THR A 127 -19.63 -7.62 0.10
CA THR A 127 -20.22 -7.61 -1.25
C THR A 127 -19.61 -8.70 -2.12
N LEU A 128 -18.28 -8.85 -2.06
CA LEU A 128 -17.52 -9.92 -2.72
C LEU A 128 -16.72 -10.71 -1.68
N SER A 129 -17.41 -11.56 -0.92
CA SER A 129 -16.87 -12.27 0.24
C SER A 129 -15.75 -13.28 -0.08
N TYR A 130 -15.63 -13.70 -1.34
CA TYR A 130 -14.58 -14.61 -1.81
C TYR A 130 -13.24 -13.91 -2.11
N LEU A 131 -13.18 -12.57 -2.06
CA LEU A 131 -11.94 -11.83 -2.24
C LEU A 131 -11.03 -11.94 -1.02
N ARG A 132 -9.73 -12.05 -1.27
CA ARG A 132 -8.67 -12.06 -0.26
C ARG A 132 -7.88 -10.75 -0.28
N PRO A 133 -7.04 -10.48 0.75
CA PRO A 133 -6.44 -9.15 0.93
C PRO A 133 -5.47 -8.72 -0.17
N ASP A 134 -4.73 -9.63 -0.80
CA ASP A 134 -3.74 -9.28 -1.81
C ASP A 134 -4.42 -8.84 -3.11
N GLY A 135 -4.09 -7.64 -3.58
CA GLY A 135 -4.67 -7.09 -4.80
C GLY A 135 -3.80 -5.99 -5.39
N LYS A 136 -3.84 -5.90 -6.72
CA LYS A 136 -3.10 -4.92 -7.53
C LYS A 136 -4.03 -4.32 -8.55
N THR A 137 -3.84 -3.03 -8.81
CA THR A 137 -4.59 -2.28 -9.82
C THR A 137 -3.66 -1.46 -10.67
N GLN A 138 -3.95 -1.39 -11.96
CA GLN A 138 -3.21 -0.56 -12.91
C GLN A 138 -4.20 0.04 -13.90
N VAL A 139 -3.96 1.30 -14.28
CA VAL A 139 -4.75 2.02 -15.29
C VAL A 139 -3.80 2.64 -16.29
N THR A 140 -4.08 2.44 -17.57
CA THR A 140 -3.41 3.13 -18.68
C THR A 140 -4.39 4.14 -19.26
N VAL A 141 -4.00 5.41 -19.23
CA VAL A 141 -4.78 6.54 -19.74
C VAL A 141 -4.22 6.94 -21.10
N GLU A 142 -5.10 7.22 -22.03
CA GLU A 142 -4.76 7.75 -23.35
C GLU A 142 -4.82 9.27 -23.35
N TYR A 143 -3.76 9.91 -23.86
CA TYR A 143 -3.63 11.35 -23.98
C TYR A 143 -3.51 11.75 -25.44
N ASP A 144 -4.12 12.87 -25.80
CA ASP A 144 -3.89 13.62 -27.04
C ASP A 144 -3.29 14.97 -26.65
N ASP A 145 -2.00 15.14 -26.89
CA ASP A 145 -1.16 16.17 -26.26
C ASP A 145 -1.31 16.09 -24.71
N ASP A 146 -1.76 17.15 -24.08
CA ASP A 146 -1.95 17.21 -22.62
C ASP A 146 -3.40 16.90 -22.18
N LYS A 147 -4.25 16.40 -23.10
CA LYS A 147 -5.67 16.13 -22.80
C LYS A 147 -5.93 14.65 -22.67
N ILE A 148 -6.61 14.28 -21.60
CA ILE A 148 -7.12 12.92 -21.39
C ILE A 148 -8.25 12.68 -22.40
N VAL A 149 -8.09 11.65 -23.24
CA VAL A 149 -9.08 11.27 -24.26
C VAL A 149 -9.77 9.94 -23.95
N GLY A 150 -9.19 9.09 -23.09
CA GLY A 150 -9.81 7.84 -22.72
C GLY A 150 -8.95 6.95 -21.84
N ILE A 151 -9.50 5.79 -21.51
CA ILE A 151 -8.81 4.71 -20.82
C ILE A 151 -8.51 3.60 -21.83
N ASP A 152 -7.23 3.35 -22.08
CA ASP A 152 -6.82 2.24 -22.94
C ASP A 152 -6.96 0.89 -22.21
N THR A 153 -6.44 0.80 -20.98
CA THR A 153 -6.38 -0.49 -20.28
C THR A 153 -6.60 -0.35 -18.78
N VAL A 154 -7.37 -1.28 -18.23
CA VAL A 154 -7.53 -1.51 -16.78
C VAL A 154 -7.07 -2.92 -16.47
N VAL A 155 -6.15 -3.08 -15.52
CA VAL A 155 -5.70 -4.38 -15.02
C VAL A 155 -6.00 -4.46 -13.53
N ILE A 156 -6.68 -5.53 -13.12
CA ILE A 156 -6.89 -5.87 -11.70
C ILE A 156 -6.42 -7.31 -11.49
N SER A 157 -5.50 -7.49 -10.54
CA SER A 157 -5.15 -8.80 -10.02
C SER A 157 -5.57 -8.87 -8.56
N THR A 158 -6.33 -9.88 -8.19
CA THR A 158 -6.85 -10.04 -6.83
C THR A 158 -6.80 -11.47 -6.38
N GLN A 159 -6.35 -11.68 -5.15
CA GLN A 159 -6.40 -12.96 -4.47
C GLN A 159 -7.86 -13.32 -4.17
N HIS A 160 -8.19 -14.59 -4.33
CA HIS A 160 -9.56 -15.09 -4.20
C HIS A 160 -9.62 -16.50 -3.63
N ASP A 161 -10.81 -16.92 -3.19
CA ASP A 161 -11.08 -18.30 -2.79
C ASP A 161 -10.94 -19.28 -3.97
N GLU A 162 -10.62 -20.51 -3.64
CA GLU A 162 -10.41 -21.58 -4.62
C GLU A 162 -11.68 -21.92 -5.43
N ASP A 163 -12.84 -21.76 -4.81
CA ASP A 163 -14.13 -22.25 -5.34
C ASP A 163 -14.79 -21.29 -6.34
N VAL A 164 -14.22 -20.08 -6.55
CA VAL A 164 -14.78 -19.09 -7.49
C VAL A 164 -14.08 -19.16 -8.86
N THR A 165 -14.86 -19.04 -9.92
CA THR A 165 -14.33 -19.05 -11.29
C THR A 165 -13.77 -17.68 -11.70
N LEU A 166 -12.77 -17.67 -12.59
CA LEU A 166 -12.21 -16.43 -13.14
C LEU A 166 -13.26 -15.61 -13.91
N GLU A 167 -14.21 -16.27 -14.54
CA GLU A 167 -15.31 -15.61 -15.25
C GLU A 167 -16.22 -14.85 -14.28
N GLN A 168 -16.57 -15.47 -13.14
CA GLN A 168 -17.35 -14.81 -12.11
C GLN A 168 -16.60 -13.63 -11.53
N ILE A 169 -15.31 -13.79 -11.17
CA ILE A 169 -14.47 -12.72 -10.65
C ILE A 169 -14.44 -11.55 -11.65
N ARG A 170 -14.22 -11.82 -12.93
CA ARG A 170 -14.20 -10.79 -13.97
C ARG A 170 -15.51 -10.01 -14.03
N LYS A 171 -16.64 -10.70 -14.05
CA LYS A 171 -17.97 -10.08 -14.10
C LYS A 171 -18.20 -9.19 -12.90
N ASP A 172 -17.91 -9.69 -11.71
CA ASP A 172 -18.15 -8.98 -10.46
C ASP A 172 -17.22 -7.76 -10.31
N LEU A 173 -15.94 -7.89 -10.67
CA LEU A 173 -15.02 -6.75 -10.61
C LEU A 173 -15.38 -5.65 -11.60
N ILE A 174 -15.89 -6.00 -12.78
CA ILE A 174 -16.40 -4.98 -13.72
C ILE A 174 -17.57 -4.23 -13.09
N GLU A 175 -18.52 -4.94 -12.49
CA GLU A 175 -19.75 -4.36 -11.96
C GLU A 175 -19.52 -3.57 -10.66
N TYR A 176 -18.80 -4.15 -9.69
CA TYR A 176 -18.69 -3.61 -8.33
C TYR A 176 -17.43 -2.79 -8.07
N VAL A 177 -16.41 -2.90 -8.93
CA VAL A 177 -15.13 -2.21 -8.73
C VAL A 177 -14.83 -1.22 -9.86
N ILE A 178 -14.89 -1.63 -11.12
CA ILE A 178 -14.48 -0.78 -12.25
C ILE A 178 -15.52 0.29 -12.55
N LYS A 179 -16.77 -0.11 -12.82
CA LYS A 179 -17.85 0.82 -13.18
C LYS A 179 -18.13 1.91 -12.14
N PRO A 180 -18.07 1.66 -10.81
CA PRO A 180 -18.28 2.71 -9.84
C PRO A 180 -17.15 3.74 -9.74
N ILE A 181 -15.98 3.45 -10.28
CA ILE A 181 -14.76 4.25 -10.11
C ILE A 181 -14.35 4.96 -11.39
N ILE A 182 -14.38 4.25 -12.52
CA ILE A 182 -13.93 4.83 -13.79
C ILE A 182 -15.10 5.56 -14.43
N PRO A 183 -14.95 6.86 -14.78
CA PRO A 183 -15.97 7.62 -15.48
C PRO A 183 -16.34 6.94 -16.81
N ALA A 184 -17.65 6.78 -17.02
CA ALA A 184 -18.16 6.05 -18.18
C ALA A 184 -17.77 6.71 -19.52
N GLU A 185 -17.62 8.03 -19.52
CA GLU A 185 -17.21 8.83 -20.68
C GLU A 185 -15.75 8.58 -21.10
N LEU A 186 -14.92 8.06 -20.20
CA LEU A 186 -13.52 7.73 -20.51
C LEU A 186 -13.37 6.28 -20.99
N MET A 187 -14.42 5.46 -20.91
CA MET A 187 -14.42 4.08 -21.38
C MET A 187 -15.15 3.95 -22.71
N ASN A 188 -14.62 3.15 -23.62
CA ASN A 188 -15.23 2.83 -24.91
C ASN A 188 -15.07 1.35 -25.24
N GLU A 189 -15.54 0.94 -26.42
CA GLU A 189 -15.47 -0.45 -26.89
C GLU A 189 -14.06 -1.00 -27.08
N ASN A 190 -13.05 -0.13 -27.19
CA ASN A 190 -11.65 -0.49 -27.33
C ASN A 190 -10.93 -0.61 -25.99
N THR A 191 -11.54 -0.16 -24.88
CA THR A 191 -10.96 -0.23 -23.54
C THR A 191 -10.75 -1.71 -23.14
N LYS A 192 -9.52 -2.08 -22.89
CA LYS A 192 -9.12 -3.43 -22.49
C LYS A 192 -9.27 -3.61 -21.00
N ILE A 193 -9.96 -4.66 -20.57
CA ILE A 193 -10.09 -4.99 -19.14
C ILE A 193 -9.48 -6.37 -18.91
N PHE A 194 -8.42 -6.43 -18.10
CA PHE A 194 -7.76 -7.65 -17.69
C PHE A 194 -7.99 -7.91 -16.20
N VAL A 195 -8.56 -9.05 -15.88
CA VAL A 195 -8.76 -9.51 -14.50
C VAL A 195 -8.02 -10.82 -14.33
N ASN A 196 -7.11 -10.88 -13.36
CA ASN A 196 -6.23 -12.02 -13.11
C ASN A 196 -5.64 -12.60 -14.41
N PRO A 197 -4.92 -11.79 -15.22
CA PRO A 197 -4.50 -12.22 -16.56
C PRO A 197 -3.53 -13.40 -16.53
N THR A 198 -2.85 -13.65 -15.42
CA THR A 198 -1.97 -14.81 -15.23
C THR A 198 -2.72 -16.08 -14.79
N GLY A 199 -4.03 -15.98 -14.56
CA GLY A 199 -4.88 -17.08 -14.14
C GLY A 199 -5.22 -17.07 -12.65
N ARG A 200 -5.23 -18.25 -12.04
CA ARG A 200 -5.62 -18.46 -10.63
C ARG A 200 -4.69 -17.72 -9.65
N PHE A 201 -5.30 -16.99 -8.71
CA PHE A 201 -4.56 -16.26 -7.67
C PHE A 201 -5.15 -16.57 -6.28
N VAL A 202 -4.94 -17.78 -5.80
CA VAL A 202 -5.39 -18.26 -4.49
C VAL A 202 -4.31 -18.08 -3.43
N ILE A 203 -3.04 -18.32 -3.80
CA ILE A 203 -1.90 -18.10 -2.91
C ILE A 203 -1.41 -16.66 -3.11
N GLY A 204 -1.40 -15.86 -2.05
CA GLY A 204 -0.98 -14.47 -2.08
C GLY A 204 -0.59 -13.98 -0.69
N GLY A 205 -0.37 -12.66 -0.56
CA GLY A 205 0.11 -12.06 0.67
C GLY A 205 1.48 -12.57 1.10
N PRO A 206 1.81 -12.55 2.40
CA PRO A 206 3.13 -12.95 2.90
C PRO A 206 3.53 -14.39 2.61
N VAL A 207 2.56 -15.25 2.28
CA VAL A 207 2.81 -16.66 1.88
C VAL A 207 3.27 -16.75 0.43
N GLY A 208 2.71 -15.91 -0.43
CA GLY A 208 3.06 -15.86 -1.85
C GLY A 208 4.36 -15.10 -2.10
N ASP A 209 4.53 -13.97 -1.41
CA ASP A 209 5.68 -13.08 -1.57
C ASP A 209 5.96 -12.32 -0.26
N SER A 210 7.24 -12.21 0.10
CA SER A 210 7.62 -11.51 1.33
C SER A 210 7.47 -10.00 1.17
N GLY A 211 6.90 -9.35 2.20
CA GLY A 211 6.77 -7.91 2.30
C GLY A 211 7.88 -7.26 3.12
N LEU A 212 8.26 -6.06 2.75
CA LEU A 212 9.22 -5.22 3.48
C LEU A 212 8.77 -3.75 3.37
N THR A 213 8.84 -3.01 4.48
CA THR A 213 8.63 -1.57 4.47
C THR A 213 9.57 -0.87 3.50
N GLY A 214 9.11 0.23 2.89
CA GLY A 214 9.91 1.03 1.94
C GLY A 214 10.08 0.44 0.54
N ARG A 215 9.44 -0.69 0.22
CA ARG A 215 9.54 -1.31 -1.12
C ARG A 215 8.40 -0.98 -2.07
N LYS A 216 7.65 0.09 -1.81
CA LYS A 216 6.57 0.58 -2.68
C LYS A 216 6.72 2.08 -2.95
N ILE A 217 7.95 2.55 -3.14
CA ILE A 217 8.28 3.98 -3.28
C ILE A 217 7.53 4.70 -4.40
N ILE A 218 7.19 4.00 -5.48
CA ILE A 218 6.43 4.59 -6.60
C ILE A 218 4.94 4.73 -6.27
N VAL A 219 4.41 3.88 -5.40
CA VAL A 219 3.03 4.01 -4.91
C VAL A 219 2.94 5.06 -3.81
N ASP A 220 4.02 5.24 -3.05
CA ASP A 220 4.09 6.12 -1.88
C ASP A 220 4.31 7.60 -2.27
N THR A 221 4.78 7.88 -3.49
CA THR A 221 5.07 9.26 -3.98
C THR A 221 3.85 9.99 -4.51
#